data_61f1231d85665526e94d01b42965d2a7
#
_entry.id   61f1231d85665526e94d01b42965d2a7
#
_cell.length_a   1.000
_cell.length_b   1.000
_cell.length_c   1.000
_cell.angle_alpha   90.00
_cell.angle_beta   90.00
_cell.angle_gamma   90.00
#
_symmetry.space_group_name_H-M   'P 1'
#
loop_
_entity.id
_entity.type
_entity.pdbx_description
1 polymer ?
#
loop_
_entity_poly.entity_id
_entity_poly.type
_entity_poly.pdbx_seq_one_letter_code
_entity_poly.pdbx_strand_id
1 'polypeptide(L)'
;MAGTAGSSLTAELNRLASTTGKAAQGAANVYAGTTGLGINAALNKKADANRQPSAYKGLNAICNELAGTTGKSASDALRTI
;
A
#
# COMPACT_ATOMS: atom_id res chain seq x y z
N MET A 1 21.10 -7.70 5.39
CA MET A 1 20.42 -7.52 5.32
C MET A 1 19.59 -7.72 4.94
N ALA A 2 19.62 -7.80 5.12
CA ALA A 2 18.91 -7.76 4.76
C ALA A 2 18.09 -7.65 4.24
N GLY A 3 18.34 -7.69 3.78
CA GLY A 3 17.58 -7.67 2.69
C GLY A 3 16.35 -6.95 2.81
N THR A 4 15.33 -7.65 2.48
CA THR A 4 14.01 -7.03 2.48
C THR A 4 13.38 -6.96 3.86
N ALA A 5 13.91 -7.72 4.81
CA ALA A 5 13.42 -7.62 6.17
C ALA A 5 13.67 -6.20 6.65
N GLY A 6 12.64 -5.52 7.11
CA GLY A 6 12.77 -4.16 7.55
C GLY A 6 12.65 -3.11 6.45
N SER A 7 12.28 -3.50 5.24
CA SER A 7 11.98 -2.51 4.21
C SER A 7 10.86 -1.59 4.66
N SER A 8 10.99 -0.31 4.34
CA SER A 8 9.99 0.68 4.71
C SER A 8 8.74 0.54 3.85
N LEU A 9 7.67 1.16 4.33
CA LEU A 9 6.43 1.22 3.55
C LEU A 9 6.69 1.86 2.19
N THR A 10 7.48 2.94 2.14
CA THR A 10 7.80 3.61 0.89
C THR A 10 8.50 2.65 -0.08
N ALA A 11 9.46 1.87 0.41
CA ALA A 11 10.18 0.93 -0.43
C ALA A 11 9.25 -0.16 -0.97
N GLU A 12 8.36 -0.68 -0.13
CA GLU A 12 7.43 -1.71 -0.57
C GLU A 12 6.44 -1.17 -1.59
N LEU A 13 5.95 0.05 -1.41
CA LEU A 13 5.04 0.65 -2.38
C LEU A 13 5.74 0.88 -3.71
N ASN A 14 7.00 1.32 -3.70
CA ASN A 14 7.75 1.47 -4.95
C ASN A 14 7.93 0.12 -5.66
N ARG A 15 8.19 -0.93 -4.89
CA ARG A 15 8.31 -2.26 -5.48
C ARG A 15 7.01 -2.68 -6.17
N LEU A 16 5.89 -2.52 -5.47
CA LEU A 16 4.58 -2.92 -6.02
C LEU A 16 4.18 -2.08 -7.21
N ALA A 17 4.55 -0.80 -7.21
CA ALA A 17 4.22 0.13 -8.29
C ALA A 17 5.21 0.05 -9.45
N SER A 18 6.29 -0.69 -9.29
CA SER A 18 7.38 -0.74 -10.28
C SER A 18 7.99 0.63 -10.52
N THR A 19 8.14 1.40 -9.45
CA THR A 19 8.75 2.73 -9.48
C THR A 19 9.98 2.76 -8.60
N THR A 20 10.75 3.83 -8.71
CA THR A 20 11.98 4.00 -7.95
C THR A 20 12.02 5.41 -7.36
N GLY A 21 12.22 5.50 -6.06
CA GLY A 21 12.45 6.78 -5.42
C GLY A 21 11.22 7.67 -5.27
N LYS A 22 10.02 7.18 -5.52
CA LYS A 22 8.82 7.97 -5.30
C LYS A 22 8.51 8.02 -3.81
N ALA A 23 7.89 9.12 -3.39
CA ALA A 23 7.33 9.18 -2.05
C ALA A 23 6.23 8.12 -1.93
N ALA A 24 5.94 7.72 -0.69
CA ALA A 24 4.96 6.66 -0.47
C ALA A 24 3.61 6.98 -1.11
N GLN A 25 3.16 8.23 -0.99
CA GLN A 25 1.89 8.64 -1.58
C GLN A 25 1.91 8.50 -3.10
N GLY A 26 2.98 8.95 -3.75
CA GLY A 26 3.10 8.84 -5.19
C GLY A 26 3.12 7.39 -5.66
N ALA A 27 3.89 6.56 -4.99
CA ALA A 27 3.97 5.15 -5.33
C ALA A 27 2.62 4.45 -5.12
N ALA A 28 1.93 4.76 -4.04
CA ALA A 28 0.62 4.17 -3.78
C ALA A 28 -0.38 4.53 -4.89
N ASN A 29 -0.34 5.78 -5.37
CA ASN A 29 -1.21 6.19 -6.45
C ASN A 29 -0.89 5.46 -7.76
N VAL A 30 0.40 5.27 -8.06
CA VAL A 30 0.77 4.49 -9.25
C VAL A 30 0.26 3.05 -9.13
N TYR A 31 0.48 2.44 -7.96
CA TYR A 31 0.04 1.07 -7.73
C TYR A 31 -1.48 0.92 -7.87
N ALA A 32 -2.22 1.91 -7.40
CA ALA A 32 -3.68 1.87 -7.42
C ALA A 32 -4.29 2.39 -8.73
N GLY A 33 -3.49 3.03 -9.56
CA GLY A 33 -4.03 3.66 -10.78
C GLY A 33 -4.83 4.91 -10.48
N THR A 34 -4.51 5.60 -9.40
CA THR A 34 -5.21 6.82 -8.99
C THR A 34 -4.27 8.01 -9.03
N THR A 35 -4.79 9.20 -8.79
CA THR A 35 -4.02 10.44 -8.81
C THR A 35 -4.43 11.33 -7.65
N GLY A 36 -3.45 11.85 -6.93
CA GLY A 36 -3.70 12.85 -5.90
C GLY A 36 -4.35 12.36 -4.62
N LEU A 37 -4.46 11.05 -4.43
CA LEU A 37 -5.03 10.52 -3.19
C LEU A 37 -3.96 10.34 -2.13
N GLY A 38 -4.35 10.37 -0.86
CA GLY A 38 -3.46 9.97 0.21
C GLY A 38 -3.16 8.47 0.11
N ILE A 39 -2.14 8.01 0.83
CA ILE A 39 -1.75 6.60 0.80
C ILE A 39 -2.93 5.71 1.13
N ASN A 40 -3.65 6.05 2.19
CA ASN A 40 -4.76 5.24 2.66
C ASN A 40 -5.86 5.13 1.61
N ALA A 41 -6.25 6.27 1.05
CA ALA A 41 -7.30 6.31 0.05
C ALA A 41 -6.89 5.54 -1.21
N ALA A 42 -5.64 5.71 -1.65
CA ALA A 42 -5.16 5.02 -2.83
C ALA A 42 -5.20 3.51 -2.64
N LEU A 43 -4.73 3.02 -1.50
CA LEU A 43 -4.72 1.58 -1.25
C LEU A 43 -6.14 1.02 -1.12
N ASN A 44 -7.05 1.79 -0.52
CA ASN A 44 -8.45 1.37 -0.46
C ASN A 44 -9.06 1.25 -1.86
N LYS A 45 -8.73 2.18 -2.74
CA LYS A 45 -9.20 2.11 -4.13
C LYS A 45 -8.55 0.96 -4.88
N LYS A 46 -7.30 0.62 -4.55
CA LYS A 46 -6.66 -0.56 -5.16
C LYS A 46 -7.41 -1.84 -4.80
N ALA A 47 -7.85 -1.94 -3.55
CA ALA A 47 -8.58 -3.13 -3.11
C ALA A 47 -9.99 -3.19 -3.70
N ASP A 48 -10.65 -2.03 -3.81
CA ASP A 48 -12.00 -1.95 -4.36
C ASP A 48 -12.20 -0.54 -4.90
N ALA A 49 -12.20 -0.42 -6.23
CA ALA A 49 -12.30 0.88 -6.88
C ALA A 49 -13.59 1.62 -6.54
N ASN A 50 -14.63 0.91 -6.14
CA ASN A 50 -15.92 1.50 -5.82
C ASN A 50 -16.09 1.83 -4.33
N ARG A 51 -15.07 1.56 -3.52
CA ARG A 51 -15.17 1.80 -2.08
C ARG A 51 -15.29 3.29 -1.80
N GLN A 52 -16.28 3.65 -0.97
CA GLN A 52 -16.50 5.04 -0.60
C GLN A 52 -15.60 5.43 0.58
N PRO A 53 -15.27 6.73 0.72
CA PRO A 53 -14.39 7.15 1.82
C PRO A 53 -14.87 6.73 3.20
N SER A 54 -16.19 6.66 3.43
CA SER A 54 -16.72 6.22 4.71
C SER A 54 -16.40 4.76 5.01
N ALA A 55 -16.05 3.99 4.02
CA ALA A 55 -15.73 2.57 4.19
C ALA A 55 -14.21 2.31 4.14
N TYR A 56 -13.38 3.35 4.04
CA TYR A 56 -11.94 3.15 3.97
C TYR A 56 -11.41 2.54 5.26
N LYS A 57 -10.55 1.56 5.11
CA LYS A 57 -9.87 0.92 6.24
C LYS A 57 -8.60 1.68 6.55
N GLY A 58 -8.13 1.56 7.78
CA GLY A 58 -6.84 2.13 8.18
C GLY A 58 -5.69 1.50 7.42
N LEU A 59 -4.52 2.12 7.51
CA LEU A 59 -3.37 1.71 6.71
C LEU A 59 -2.98 0.25 6.92
N ASN A 60 -2.83 -0.18 8.17
CA ASN A 60 -2.47 -1.57 8.44
C ASN A 60 -3.55 -2.52 7.94
N ALA A 61 -4.81 -2.17 8.18
CA ALA A 61 -5.93 -3.03 7.79
C ALA A 61 -6.03 -3.17 6.28
N ILE A 62 -5.86 -2.07 5.54
CA ILE A 62 -5.97 -2.16 4.08
C ILE A 62 -4.79 -2.92 3.47
N CYS A 63 -3.60 -2.76 4.04
CA CYS A 63 -2.45 -3.51 3.54
C CYS A 63 -2.63 -5.01 3.80
N ASN A 64 -3.20 -5.37 4.95
CA ASN A 64 -3.50 -6.78 5.23
C ASN A 64 -4.57 -7.30 4.27
N GLU A 65 -5.57 -6.49 3.96
CA GLU A 65 -6.59 -6.92 3.00
C GLU A 65 -5.97 -7.19 1.63
N LEU A 66 -5.12 -6.28 1.15
CA LEU A 66 -4.48 -6.45 -0.15
C LEU A 66 -3.58 -7.68 -0.19
N ALA A 67 -2.91 -7.97 0.91
CA ALA A 67 -1.97 -9.07 1.00
C ALA A 67 -2.63 -10.41 1.35
N GLY A 68 -3.87 -10.38 1.82
CA GLY A 68 -4.52 -11.60 2.31
C GLY A 68 -3.95 -12.07 3.64
N THR A 69 -3.45 -11.14 4.46
CA THR A 69 -2.86 -11.46 5.76
C THR A 69 -3.69 -10.83 6.87
N THR A 70 -3.31 -11.09 8.11
CA THR A 70 -4.01 -10.60 9.29
C THR A 70 -2.99 -10.16 10.33
N GLY A 71 -3.21 -8.97 10.90
CA GLY A 71 -2.43 -8.52 12.05
C GLY A 71 -1.01 -8.08 11.76
N LYS A 72 -0.63 -7.94 10.50
CA LYS A 72 0.71 -7.46 10.16
C LYS A 72 0.74 -5.94 10.10
N SER A 73 1.94 -5.37 10.27
CA SER A 73 2.11 -3.94 9.99
C SER A 73 1.98 -3.73 8.49
N ALA A 74 1.77 -2.46 8.09
CA ALA A 74 1.57 -2.15 6.69
C ALA A 74 2.72 -2.64 5.81
N SER A 75 3.96 -2.33 6.18
CA SER A 75 5.10 -2.74 5.37
C SER A 75 5.26 -4.25 5.34
N ASP A 76 5.03 -4.92 6.47
CA ASP A 76 5.13 -6.38 6.52
C ASP A 76 4.06 -7.03 5.64
N ALA A 77 2.85 -6.51 5.67
CA ALA A 77 1.77 -7.04 4.84
C ALA A 77 2.11 -6.87 3.35
N LEU A 78 2.54 -5.69 2.94
CA LEU A 78 2.88 -5.45 1.55
C LEU A 78 4.06 -6.30 1.08
N ARG A 79 4.97 -6.61 1.99
CA ARG A 79 6.11 -7.46 1.65
C ARG A 79 5.69 -8.86 1.22
N THR A 80 4.52 -9.31 1.64
CA THR A 80 4.03 -10.64 1.28
C THR A 80 3.39 -10.70 -0.11
N ILE A 81 3.16 -9.56 -0.74
CA ILE A 81 2.54 -9.53 -2.08
C ILE A 81 3.57 -9.83 -3.20
#